data_56cbdd6df9a1504412bbeaba958202dc
#
_entry.id   56cbdd6df9a1504412bbeaba958202dc
#
_cell.length_a   1.000
_cell.length_b   1.000
_cell.length_c   1.000
_cell.angle_alpha   90.00
_cell.angle_beta   90.00
_cell.angle_gamma   90.00
#
_symmetry.space_group_name_H-M   'P 1'
#
loop_
_entity.id
_entity.type
_entity.pdbx_description
1 polymer ?
#
loop_
_entity_poly.entity_id
_entity_poly.type
_entity_poly.pdbx_seq_one_letter_code
_entity_poly.pdbx_strand_id
1 'polypeptide(L)'
;MGKMIDGVDCVAPMIGCGVVVTNNDTSQSWDNFSWRLGLDWDMNDTSFMYAYLATAYKSGSLADVYVAPSNSILYSEGQRVDLNYDPEYVTTGEWGIKARNDENTLNYAFNAFYTVYDGKQFTGNLPVDVVEVYGYDSDPNSPTFGQFTYFDQGVTLWTTENFGEQTHWGLEFEYNWLPYDGGKLSGFVTSYHTEFTEDFITMWRYGQDALFGRDYGASIDPTNPNNFVNLKGNEAPYTPDLAFTIRFEHTYRLQNLSLIHI
;
A
#
# COMPACT_ATOMS: atom_id res chain seq x y z
N MET A 1 32.32 9.99 13.02
CA MET A 1 33.43 9.27 13.71
C MET A 1 33.22 7.79 13.48
N GLY A 2 33.96 7.19 12.55
CA GLY A 2 33.85 5.76 12.27
C GLY A 2 34.27 4.96 13.50
N LYS A 3 33.47 3.95 13.88
CA LYS A 3 33.81 3.10 14.99
C LYS A 3 34.68 1.96 14.49
N MET A 4 35.80 1.70 15.18
CA MET A 4 36.64 0.54 14.91
C MET A 4 35.84 -0.77 15.02
N ILE A 5 35.96 -1.62 14.02
CA ILE A 5 35.60 -3.02 14.10
C ILE A 5 36.92 -3.77 14.20
N ASP A 6 37.13 -4.49 15.27
CA ASP A 6 38.33 -5.31 15.54
C ASP A 6 39.67 -4.54 15.47
N GLY A 7 39.67 -3.27 15.88
CA GLY A 7 40.91 -2.49 15.95
C GLY A 7 41.41 -1.93 14.62
N VAL A 8 40.63 -2.01 13.56
CA VAL A 8 40.98 -1.46 12.25
C VAL A 8 40.17 -0.19 12.01
N ASP A 9 40.83 0.91 11.78
CA ASP A 9 40.18 2.15 11.31
C ASP A 9 39.65 1.92 9.89
N CYS A 10 38.34 1.94 9.74
CA CYS A 10 37.72 1.92 8.42
C CYS A 10 37.89 3.27 7.75
N VAL A 11 38.84 3.36 6.83
CA VAL A 11 39.02 4.50 5.92
C VAL A 11 38.37 4.11 4.59
N ALA A 12 37.38 4.85 4.14
CA ALA A 12 36.80 4.65 2.82
C ALA A 12 37.85 4.80 1.71
N PRO A 13 37.85 4.00 0.64
CA PRO A 13 36.91 2.92 0.34
C PRO A 13 37.55 1.54 0.59
N MET A 14 37.38 0.95 1.74
CA MET A 14 37.75 -0.44 1.98
C MET A 14 36.56 -1.39 1.83
N ILE A 15 36.71 -2.36 0.94
CA ILE A 15 35.78 -3.49 0.81
C ILE A 15 35.71 -4.21 2.16
N GLY A 16 34.53 -4.25 2.76
CA GLY A 16 34.29 -4.94 4.03
C GLY A 16 34.05 -4.06 5.26
N CYS A 17 34.17 -2.75 5.16
CA CYS A 17 33.76 -1.82 6.21
C CYS A 17 32.24 -1.60 6.15
N GLY A 18 31.48 -2.31 6.96
CA GLY A 18 30.06 -2.07 7.12
C GLY A 18 29.78 -0.79 7.88
N VAL A 19 28.74 -0.06 7.54
CA VAL A 19 28.22 1.02 8.38
C VAL A 19 27.65 0.38 9.65
N VAL A 20 28.30 0.61 10.77
CA VAL A 20 27.73 0.25 12.07
C VAL A 20 26.76 1.35 12.44
N VAL A 21 25.47 1.07 12.33
CA VAL A 21 24.44 1.92 12.94
C VAL A 21 24.62 1.81 14.45
N THR A 22 25.18 2.84 15.06
CA THR A 22 25.23 2.91 16.53
C THR A 22 23.82 3.14 17.03
N ASN A 23 23.44 2.40 18.08
CA ASN A 23 22.19 2.55 18.80
C ASN A 23 21.80 4.04 18.93
N ASN A 24 20.78 4.43 18.21
CA ASN A 24 20.06 5.65 18.49
C ASN A 24 18.99 5.29 19.52
N ASP A 25 19.20 5.64 20.77
CA ASP A 25 18.14 5.64 21.78
C ASP A 25 17.17 6.79 21.47
N THR A 26 16.35 6.59 20.46
CA THR A 26 15.25 7.49 20.12
C THR A 26 13.97 6.86 20.59
N SER A 27 13.21 7.61 21.40
CA SER A 27 11.85 7.26 21.77
C SER A 27 10.91 8.28 21.19
N GLN A 28 9.87 7.81 20.54
CA GLN A 28 8.80 8.64 19.98
C GLN A 28 7.46 8.10 20.47
N SER A 29 6.52 9.00 20.77
CA SER A 29 5.18 8.63 21.20
C SER A 29 4.16 9.40 20.36
N TRP A 30 3.07 8.74 20.06
CA TRP A 30 1.96 9.33 19.33
C TRP A 30 0.68 9.08 20.09
N ASP A 31 -0.15 10.09 20.20
CA ASP A 31 -1.49 10.01 20.77
C ASP A 31 -2.53 10.28 19.69
N ASN A 32 -3.61 9.51 19.67
CA ASN A 32 -4.71 9.75 18.76
C ASN A 32 -6.05 9.40 19.41
N PHE A 33 -7.08 10.17 19.07
CA PHE A 33 -8.46 9.89 19.44
C PHE A 33 -9.24 9.39 18.25
N SER A 34 -9.47 8.08 18.20
CA SER A 34 -10.32 7.45 17.18
C SER A 34 -11.77 7.38 17.67
N TRP A 35 -12.71 7.64 16.77
CA TRP A 35 -14.13 7.66 17.09
C TRP A 35 -14.95 7.04 15.95
N ARG A 36 -16.17 6.63 16.29
CA ARG A 36 -17.18 6.20 15.32
C ARG A 36 -18.53 6.78 15.71
N LEU A 37 -19.19 7.38 14.76
CA LEU A 37 -20.58 7.81 14.82
C LEU A 37 -21.40 7.02 13.83
N GLY A 38 -22.45 6.37 14.26
CA GLY A 38 -23.32 5.55 13.42
C GLY A 38 -24.79 5.84 13.65
N LEU A 39 -25.58 5.59 12.64
CA LEU A 39 -27.02 5.59 12.66
C LEU A 39 -27.50 4.23 12.12
N ASP A 40 -28.35 3.59 12.89
CA ASP A 40 -29.04 2.35 12.56
C ASP A 40 -30.53 2.62 12.50
N TRP A 41 -31.19 2.12 11.45
CA TRP A 41 -32.61 2.32 11.25
C TRP A 41 -33.29 1.04 10.76
N ASP A 42 -34.14 0.48 11.63
CA ASP A 42 -35.06 -0.58 11.26
C ASP A 42 -36.19 0.02 10.40
N MET A 43 -36.12 -0.16 9.09
CA MET A 43 -37.09 0.37 8.15
C MET A 43 -38.42 -0.37 8.27
N ASN A 44 -38.34 -1.69 8.51
CA ASN A 44 -39.47 -2.60 8.81
C ASN A 44 -38.89 -3.92 9.38
N ASP A 45 -39.75 -4.91 9.60
CA ASP A 45 -39.38 -6.21 10.21
C ASP A 45 -38.37 -7.03 9.37
N THR A 46 -38.18 -6.66 8.12
CA THR A 46 -37.35 -7.40 7.15
C THR A 46 -36.22 -6.58 6.55
N SER A 47 -36.14 -5.30 6.86
CA SER A 47 -35.10 -4.41 6.29
C SER A 47 -34.51 -3.45 7.32
N PHE A 48 -33.21 -3.38 7.27
CA PHE A 48 -32.35 -2.58 8.15
C PHE A 48 -31.40 -1.75 7.30
N MET A 49 -31.26 -0.48 7.63
CA MET A 49 -30.33 0.44 7.01
C MET A 49 -29.37 0.98 8.07
N TYR A 50 -28.12 1.21 7.67
CA TYR A 50 -27.13 1.81 8.53
C TYR A 50 -26.25 2.80 7.76
N ALA A 51 -25.70 3.74 8.50
CA ALA A 51 -24.65 4.61 8.02
C ALA A 51 -23.67 4.91 9.16
N TYR A 52 -22.40 5.02 8.88
CA TYR A 52 -21.44 5.46 9.86
C TYR A 52 -20.32 6.29 9.26
N LEU A 53 -19.70 7.08 10.12
CA LEU A 53 -18.44 7.76 9.89
C LEU A 53 -17.49 7.35 11.04
N ALA A 54 -16.26 7.01 10.71
CA ALA A 54 -15.28 6.57 11.68
C ALA A 54 -13.88 7.06 11.32
N THR A 55 -13.04 7.20 12.35
CA THR A 55 -11.62 7.47 12.19
C THR A 55 -10.80 6.37 12.84
N ALA A 56 -9.63 6.13 12.28
CA ALA A 56 -8.62 5.24 12.84
C ALA A 56 -7.23 5.83 12.56
N TYR A 57 -6.22 5.27 13.19
CA TYR A 57 -4.84 5.63 12.87
C TYR A 57 -3.92 4.42 13.00
N LYS A 58 -2.80 4.50 12.32
CA LYS A 58 -1.66 3.61 12.47
C LYS A 58 -0.49 4.45 12.96
N SER A 59 0.11 4.07 14.10
CA SER A 59 1.20 4.84 14.69
C SER A 59 2.37 4.99 13.73
N GLY A 60 3.09 6.09 13.87
CA GLY A 60 4.41 6.22 13.32
C GLY A 60 5.40 5.27 14.00
N SER A 61 6.61 5.22 13.48
CA SER A 61 7.71 4.45 14.06
C SER A 61 9.05 4.93 13.52
N LEU A 62 10.11 4.30 13.95
CA LEU A 62 11.40 4.36 13.30
C LEU A 62 11.38 3.49 12.04
N ALA A 63 11.82 4.01 10.91
CA ALA A 63 11.96 3.21 9.71
C ALA A 63 13.05 2.16 9.88
N ASP A 64 12.77 0.93 9.46
CA ASP A 64 13.80 -0.08 9.29
C ASP A 64 14.67 0.29 8.08
N VAL A 65 15.87 0.75 8.34
CA VAL A 65 16.82 1.08 7.28
C VAL A 65 17.65 -0.13 6.93
N TYR A 66 17.48 -0.64 5.72
CA TYR A 66 18.43 -1.56 5.13
C TYR A 66 19.57 -0.77 4.50
N VAL A 67 20.69 -0.68 5.19
CA VAL A 67 21.92 -0.11 4.63
C VAL A 67 22.55 -1.17 3.71
N ALA A 68 22.58 -0.91 2.42
CA ALA A 68 23.29 -1.76 1.47
C ALA A 68 24.77 -1.89 1.86
N PRO A 69 25.37 -3.08 1.70
CA PRO A 69 26.77 -3.27 2.10
C PRO A 69 27.68 -2.33 1.34
N SER A 70 28.61 -1.83 2.01
CA SER A 70 29.81 -0.97 1.84
C SER A 70 30.29 -0.48 0.47
N ASN A 71 29.60 -0.72 -0.60
CA ASN A 71 29.96 -0.18 -1.94
C ASN A 71 29.35 1.21 -2.20
N SER A 72 28.49 1.70 -1.34
CA SER A 72 27.99 3.04 -1.47
C SER A 72 28.97 4.01 -0.79
N ILE A 73 29.69 4.73 -1.60
CA ILE A 73 30.50 5.90 -1.26
C ILE A 73 29.71 6.95 -0.44
N LEU A 74 28.42 6.72 -0.26
CA LEU A 74 27.37 7.63 0.16
C LEU A 74 27.36 7.99 1.64
N TYR A 75 28.07 7.29 2.48
CA TYR A 75 28.05 7.54 3.93
C TYR A 75 29.41 7.90 4.49
N SER A 76 30.24 8.52 3.70
CA SER A 76 31.57 8.94 4.13
C SER A 76 31.54 10.07 5.12
N GLU A 77 30.64 10.66 5.59
CA GLU A 77 30.62 11.62 6.69
C GLU A 77 29.22 12.10 7.10
N GLY A 78 28.61 11.36 8.02
CA GLY A 78 27.76 12.02 9.02
C GLY A 78 26.36 12.48 8.59
N GLN A 79 25.86 12.12 7.41
CA GLN A 79 24.46 12.38 7.07
C GLN A 79 23.56 11.39 7.82
N ARG A 80 22.84 11.92 8.80
CA ARG A 80 21.78 11.21 9.47
C ARG A 80 20.55 11.26 8.57
N VAL A 81 20.16 10.12 8.02
CA VAL A 81 18.81 9.96 7.48
C VAL A 81 17.87 9.95 8.67
N ASP A 82 16.88 10.82 8.68
CA ASP A 82 15.80 10.76 9.67
C ASP A 82 15.03 9.47 9.41
N LEU A 83 15.03 8.60 10.42
CA LEU A 83 14.40 7.27 10.33
C LEU A 83 12.97 7.27 10.86
N ASN A 84 12.48 8.42 11.28
CA ASN A 84 11.16 8.55 11.84
C ASN A 84 10.15 8.78 10.73
N TYR A 85 9.01 8.12 10.87
CA TYR A 85 7.85 8.41 10.06
C TYR A 85 6.63 8.64 10.93
N ASP A 86 5.73 9.48 10.46
CA ASP A 86 4.57 9.94 11.17
C ASP A 86 3.41 8.92 11.12
N PRO A 87 2.38 9.07 11.97
CA PRO A 87 1.17 8.27 11.88
C PRO A 87 0.45 8.43 10.54
N GLU A 88 -0.18 7.35 10.12
CA GLU A 88 -1.17 7.33 9.04
C GLU A 88 -2.56 7.46 9.65
N TYR A 89 -3.38 8.36 9.14
CA TYR A 89 -4.74 8.58 9.59
C TYR A 89 -5.75 8.06 8.56
N VAL A 90 -6.84 7.51 9.06
CA VAL A 90 -7.89 6.97 8.20
C VAL A 90 -9.22 7.58 8.61
N THR A 91 -9.95 8.09 7.63
CA THR A 91 -11.36 8.49 7.78
C THR A 91 -12.19 7.68 6.81
N THR A 92 -13.22 7.00 7.31
CA THR A 92 -14.10 6.17 6.48
C THR A 92 -15.56 6.48 6.76
N GLY A 93 -16.33 6.55 5.67
CA GLY A 93 -17.78 6.59 5.70
C GLY A 93 -18.35 5.39 4.97
N GLU A 94 -19.39 4.81 5.53
CA GLU A 94 -20.11 3.69 4.91
C GLU A 94 -21.60 3.87 5.12
N TRP A 95 -22.36 3.51 4.10
CA TRP A 95 -23.81 3.38 4.14
C TRP A 95 -24.20 2.02 3.57
N GLY A 96 -25.18 1.37 4.18
CA GLY A 96 -25.62 0.08 3.71
C GLY A 96 -27.05 -0.25 4.08
N ILE A 97 -27.61 -1.22 3.34
CA ILE A 97 -28.90 -1.82 3.60
C ILE A 97 -28.77 -3.34 3.64
N LYS A 98 -29.46 -3.97 4.60
CA LYS A 98 -29.62 -5.42 4.68
C LYS A 98 -31.11 -5.71 4.68
N ALA A 99 -31.53 -6.63 3.84
CA ALA A 99 -32.94 -6.96 3.73
C ALA A 99 -33.14 -8.45 3.42
N ARG A 100 -34.34 -8.91 3.75
CA ARG A 100 -34.84 -10.24 3.42
C ARG A 100 -36.27 -10.13 2.93
N ASN A 101 -36.72 -11.11 2.13
CA ASN A 101 -38.12 -11.22 1.81
C ASN A 101 -38.93 -11.81 2.99
N ASP A 102 -40.23 -11.65 2.98
CA ASP A 102 -41.14 -12.13 4.04
C ASP A 102 -41.06 -13.64 4.24
N GLU A 103 -40.80 -14.41 3.21
CA GLU A 103 -40.66 -15.86 3.24
C GLU A 103 -39.27 -16.31 3.75
N ASN A 104 -38.36 -15.38 3.99
CA ASN A 104 -36.98 -15.63 4.39
C ASN A 104 -36.19 -16.56 3.44
N THR A 105 -36.58 -16.57 2.18
CA THR A 105 -35.90 -17.34 1.11
C THR A 105 -34.83 -16.52 0.38
N LEU A 106 -34.87 -15.19 0.47
CA LEU A 106 -33.89 -14.29 -0.09
C LEU A 106 -33.39 -13.30 0.96
N ASN A 107 -32.09 -13.29 1.16
CA ASN A 107 -31.40 -12.27 1.95
C ASN A 107 -30.41 -11.57 1.05
N TYR A 108 -30.31 -10.26 1.17
CA TYR A 108 -29.31 -9.48 0.44
C TYR A 108 -28.79 -8.32 1.28
N ALA A 109 -27.57 -7.91 0.97
CA ALA A 109 -26.93 -6.72 1.51
C ALA A 109 -26.35 -5.90 0.36
N PHE A 110 -26.43 -4.59 0.52
CA PHE A 110 -25.77 -3.63 -0.36
C PHE A 110 -25.11 -2.59 0.52
N ASN A 111 -23.85 -2.22 0.21
CA ASN A 111 -23.18 -1.12 0.84
C ASN A 111 -22.38 -0.29 -0.17
N ALA A 112 -22.15 0.95 0.22
CA ALA A 112 -21.28 1.90 -0.44
C ALA A 112 -20.34 2.51 0.61
N PHE A 113 -19.07 2.62 0.28
CA PHE A 113 -18.07 3.16 1.21
C PHE A 113 -17.13 4.14 0.51
N TYR A 114 -16.57 5.04 1.32
CA TYR A 114 -15.52 5.96 0.92
C TYR A 114 -14.53 6.10 2.08
N THR A 115 -13.25 5.87 1.81
CA THR A 115 -12.18 5.91 2.80
C THR A 115 -11.05 6.78 2.29
N VAL A 116 -10.57 7.65 3.16
CA VAL A 116 -9.40 8.51 2.93
C VAL A 116 -8.29 8.06 3.87
N TYR A 117 -7.11 7.82 3.32
CA TYR A 117 -5.87 7.61 4.03
C TYR A 117 -5.02 8.87 3.88
N ASP A 118 -4.73 9.53 4.98
CA ASP A 118 -3.87 10.71 5.05
C ASP A 118 -2.52 10.32 5.65
N GLY A 119 -1.43 10.77 5.04
CA GLY A 119 -0.09 10.36 5.43
C GLY A 119 0.15 8.87 5.28
N LYS A 120 -0.32 8.26 4.20
CA LYS A 120 -0.19 6.82 3.91
C LYS A 120 1.24 6.35 4.11
N GLN A 121 1.46 5.37 5.01
CA GLN A 121 2.76 4.77 5.22
C GLN A 121 3.06 3.76 4.11
N PHE A 122 4.19 3.94 3.47
CA PHE A 122 4.67 3.05 2.42
C PHE A 122 6.09 2.61 2.71
N THR A 123 6.36 1.32 2.54
CA THR A 123 7.69 0.74 2.69
C THR A 123 8.22 0.29 1.34
N GLY A 124 9.35 0.78 0.95
CA GLY A 124 9.96 0.45 -0.33
C GLY A 124 11.34 1.06 -0.52
N ASN A 125 11.86 0.98 -1.74
CA ASN A 125 13.05 1.74 -2.13
C ASN A 125 12.64 3.17 -2.44
N LEU A 126 12.89 4.06 -1.51
CA LEU A 126 12.50 5.45 -1.59
C LEU A 126 13.71 6.34 -1.91
N PRO A 127 13.52 7.41 -2.69
CA PRO A 127 14.58 8.39 -2.92
C PRO A 127 14.84 9.16 -1.62
N VAL A 128 16.03 9.10 -1.13
CA VAL A 128 16.41 9.78 0.13
C VAL A 128 17.40 10.89 -0.09
N ASP A 129 18.17 10.86 -1.17
CA ASP A 129 19.18 11.88 -1.45
C ASP A 129 19.62 11.85 -2.92
N VAL A 130 20.32 12.89 -3.33
CA VAL A 130 21.06 12.96 -4.59
C VAL A 130 22.51 13.29 -4.26
N VAL A 131 23.43 12.47 -4.71
CA VAL A 131 24.84 12.63 -4.43
C VAL A 131 25.64 12.78 -5.72
N GLU A 132 26.66 13.62 -5.70
CA GLU A 132 27.60 13.74 -6.78
C GLU A 132 28.62 12.58 -6.70
N VAL A 133 28.68 11.78 -7.75
CA VAL A 133 29.62 10.65 -7.86
C VAL A 133 30.54 10.85 -9.04
N TYR A 134 31.81 10.42 -8.88
CA TYR A 134 32.76 10.35 -10.00
C TYR A 134 32.76 8.96 -10.58
N GLY A 135 32.31 8.82 -11.81
CA GLY A 135 32.20 7.53 -12.46
C GLY A 135 31.99 7.64 -13.96
N TYR A 136 31.77 6.48 -14.59
CA TYR A 136 31.42 6.40 -16.00
C TYR A 136 29.95 6.75 -16.17
N ASP A 137 29.69 7.83 -16.90
CA ASP A 137 28.34 8.26 -17.21
C ASP A 137 27.75 7.34 -18.28
N SER A 138 26.78 6.54 -17.89
CA SER A 138 26.06 5.59 -18.76
C SER A 138 24.69 6.09 -19.21
N ASP A 139 24.28 7.30 -18.84
CA ASP A 139 23.03 7.90 -19.30
C ASP A 139 23.17 8.40 -20.74
N PRO A 140 22.49 7.77 -21.72
CA PRO A 140 22.59 8.16 -23.14
C PRO A 140 22.06 9.57 -23.43
N ASN A 141 21.31 10.17 -22.53
CA ASN A 141 20.78 11.52 -22.65
C ASN A 141 21.66 12.58 -21.98
N SER A 142 22.66 12.16 -21.23
CA SER A 142 23.58 13.07 -20.58
C SER A 142 24.56 13.69 -21.57
N PRO A 143 24.90 14.98 -21.43
CA PRO A 143 25.93 15.63 -22.24
C PRO A 143 27.33 15.01 -22.05
N THR A 144 27.54 14.27 -20.99
CA THR A 144 28.78 13.58 -20.65
C THR A 144 28.74 12.08 -20.84
N PHE A 145 27.73 11.58 -21.55
CA PHE A 145 27.59 10.15 -21.87
C PHE A 145 28.88 9.53 -22.39
N GLY A 146 29.24 8.42 -21.81
CA GLY A 146 30.44 7.68 -22.19
C GLY A 146 31.74 8.22 -21.61
N GLN A 147 31.72 9.22 -20.74
CA GLN A 147 32.90 9.81 -20.13
C GLN A 147 32.97 9.51 -18.64
N PHE A 148 34.18 9.52 -18.09
CA PHE A 148 34.38 9.57 -16.66
C PHE A 148 34.28 11.03 -16.21
N THR A 149 33.27 11.33 -15.41
CA THR A 149 32.98 12.67 -14.93
C THR A 149 32.26 12.63 -13.60
N TYR A 150 32.03 13.81 -13.01
CA TYR A 150 31.08 13.93 -11.90
C TYR A 150 29.67 14.07 -12.46
N PHE A 151 28.76 13.32 -11.85
CA PHE A 151 27.32 13.40 -12.15
C PHE A 151 26.50 13.12 -10.90
N ASP A 152 25.30 13.66 -10.88
CA ASP A 152 24.36 13.44 -9.78
C ASP A 152 23.76 12.04 -9.87
N GLN A 153 23.85 11.31 -8.78
CA GLN A 153 23.24 9.99 -8.65
C GLN A 153 22.23 9.99 -7.52
N GLY A 154 21.00 9.59 -7.82
CA GLY A 154 19.96 9.39 -6.82
C GLY A 154 20.28 8.21 -5.91
N VAL A 155 20.10 8.45 -4.62
CA VAL A 155 20.22 7.45 -3.58
C VAL A 155 18.86 6.98 -3.15
N THR A 156 18.67 5.67 -3.12
CA THR A 156 17.47 5.07 -2.59
C THR A 156 17.78 4.15 -1.45
N LEU A 157 16.93 4.18 -0.43
CA LEU A 157 16.96 3.25 0.69
C LEU A 157 15.66 2.48 0.77
N TRP A 158 15.75 1.24 1.26
CA TRP A 158 14.57 0.51 1.69
C TRP A 158 14.14 1.04 3.04
N THR A 159 13.13 1.87 3.04
CA THR A 159 12.63 2.56 4.23
C THR A 159 11.13 2.71 4.19
N THR A 160 10.54 3.18 5.28
CA THR A 160 9.14 3.59 5.36
C THR A 160 9.08 5.10 5.47
N GLU A 161 8.20 5.70 4.70
CA GLU A 161 7.89 7.13 4.73
C GLU A 161 6.39 7.34 4.64
N ASN A 162 5.96 8.55 5.03
CA ASN A 162 4.59 8.96 4.80
C ASN A 162 4.49 9.59 3.42
N PHE A 163 3.54 9.12 2.67
CA PHE A 163 3.14 9.72 1.40
C PHE A 163 1.83 10.45 1.59
N GLY A 164 1.48 11.27 0.63
CA GLY A 164 0.27 12.04 0.65
C GLY A 164 -1.01 11.24 0.84
N GLU A 165 -2.07 11.70 0.26
CA GLU A 165 -3.40 11.11 0.45
C GLU A 165 -3.68 10.00 -0.57
N GLN A 166 -4.35 8.95 -0.11
CA GLN A 166 -4.93 7.91 -0.95
C GLN A 166 -6.40 7.72 -0.63
N THR A 167 -7.25 7.65 -1.65
CA THR A 167 -8.68 7.38 -1.49
C THR A 167 -9.05 6.00 -1.97
N HIS A 168 -10.00 5.38 -1.28
CA HIS A 168 -10.60 4.09 -1.62
C HIS A 168 -12.11 4.24 -1.57
N TRP A 169 -12.83 3.79 -2.58
CA TRP A 169 -14.28 3.79 -2.59
C TRP A 169 -14.83 2.63 -3.40
N GLY A 170 -16.04 2.25 -3.10
CA GLY A 170 -16.63 1.13 -3.80
C GLY A 170 -18.08 0.85 -3.41
N LEU A 171 -18.61 -0.12 -4.12
CA LEU A 171 -19.95 -0.68 -3.92
C LEU A 171 -19.83 -2.19 -3.74
N GLU A 172 -20.58 -2.73 -2.82
CA GLU A 172 -20.64 -4.16 -2.58
C GLU A 172 -22.10 -4.63 -2.57
N PHE A 173 -22.34 -5.75 -3.17
CA PHE A 173 -23.64 -6.43 -3.15
C PHE A 173 -23.42 -7.90 -2.83
N GLU A 174 -24.15 -8.40 -1.85
CA GLU A 174 -24.16 -9.80 -1.45
C GLU A 174 -25.58 -10.34 -1.44
N TYR A 175 -25.76 -11.59 -1.82
CA TYR A 175 -27.07 -12.24 -1.78
C TYR A 175 -26.97 -13.72 -1.42
N ASN A 176 -28.06 -14.21 -0.83
CA ASN A 176 -28.27 -15.59 -0.49
C ASN A 176 -29.75 -15.94 -0.77
N TRP A 177 -29.98 -16.77 -1.75
CA TRP A 177 -31.32 -17.11 -2.25
C TRP A 177 -31.57 -18.62 -2.23
N LEU A 178 -32.71 -19.00 -1.70
CA LEU A 178 -33.26 -20.37 -1.70
C LEU A 178 -34.39 -20.45 -2.69
N PRO A 179 -34.15 -20.65 -4.00
CA PRO A 179 -35.17 -20.59 -5.04
C PRO A 179 -36.19 -21.71 -4.95
N TYR A 180 -35.83 -22.85 -4.34
CA TYR A 180 -36.70 -24.02 -4.14
C TYR A 180 -36.09 -24.90 -3.03
N ASP A 181 -36.88 -25.92 -2.56
CA ASP A 181 -36.40 -26.84 -1.52
C ASP A 181 -35.17 -27.64 -2.00
N GLY A 182 -34.09 -27.51 -1.25
CA GLY A 182 -32.79 -28.11 -1.56
C GLY A 182 -31.89 -27.26 -2.47
N GLY A 183 -32.41 -26.21 -3.10
CA GLY A 183 -31.61 -25.30 -3.92
C GLY A 183 -31.11 -24.07 -3.15
N LYS A 184 -29.86 -23.69 -3.34
CA LYS A 184 -29.27 -22.45 -2.80
C LYS A 184 -28.40 -21.78 -3.84
N LEU A 185 -28.64 -20.51 -4.07
CA LEU A 185 -27.81 -19.64 -4.89
C LEU A 185 -27.25 -18.50 -4.00
N SER A 186 -25.95 -18.33 -3.98
CA SER A 186 -25.32 -17.27 -3.21
C SER A 186 -24.17 -16.64 -3.99
N GLY A 187 -23.84 -15.41 -3.64
CA GLY A 187 -22.73 -14.73 -4.28
C GLY A 187 -22.56 -13.31 -3.79
N PHE A 188 -21.49 -12.71 -4.27
CA PHE A 188 -21.23 -11.28 -4.09
C PHE A 188 -20.67 -10.67 -5.36
N VAL A 189 -20.79 -9.37 -5.47
CA VAL A 189 -20.10 -8.54 -6.43
C VAL A 189 -19.59 -7.30 -5.72
N THR A 190 -18.33 -6.95 -5.96
CA THR A 190 -17.70 -5.74 -5.43
C THR A 190 -17.08 -4.95 -6.57
N SER A 191 -17.40 -3.66 -6.65
CA SER A 191 -16.66 -2.68 -7.44
C SER A 191 -15.80 -1.86 -6.48
N TYR A 192 -14.50 -1.80 -6.73
CA TYR A 192 -13.53 -1.20 -5.82
C TYR A 192 -12.56 -0.32 -6.59
N HIS A 193 -12.41 0.92 -6.16
CA HIS A 193 -11.54 1.90 -6.79
C HIS A 193 -10.61 2.54 -5.78
N THR A 194 -9.39 2.79 -6.21
CA THR A 194 -8.38 3.46 -5.40
C THR A 194 -7.68 4.52 -6.23
N GLU A 195 -7.22 5.58 -5.58
CA GLU A 195 -6.48 6.64 -6.24
C GLU A 195 -5.48 7.28 -5.28
N PHE A 196 -4.26 7.53 -5.74
CA PHE A 196 -3.34 8.45 -5.08
C PHE A 196 -3.75 9.87 -5.42
N THR A 197 -4.32 10.60 -4.47
CA THR A 197 -4.87 11.95 -4.69
C THR A 197 -3.85 13.05 -4.47
N GLU A 198 -2.75 12.76 -3.80
CA GLU A 198 -1.60 13.64 -3.64
C GLU A 198 -0.34 13.07 -4.30
N ASP A 199 0.71 13.89 -4.32
CA ASP A 199 1.96 13.52 -4.94
C ASP A 199 2.61 12.35 -4.17
N PHE A 200 2.88 11.28 -4.90
CA PHE A 200 3.60 10.12 -4.43
C PHE A 200 4.77 9.83 -5.38
N ILE A 201 5.96 10.25 -5.00
CA ILE A 201 7.16 10.08 -5.81
C ILE A 201 7.89 8.82 -5.35
N THR A 202 8.05 7.88 -6.25
CA THR A 202 8.80 6.65 -6.01
C THR A 202 9.81 6.40 -7.12
N MET A 203 10.78 5.55 -6.86
CA MET A 203 11.74 5.16 -7.89
C MET A 203 11.14 4.08 -8.77
N TRP A 204 11.12 4.36 -10.07
CA TRP A 204 10.78 3.37 -11.07
C TRP A 204 11.96 2.40 -11.27
N ARG A 205 11.81 1.14 -10.88
CA ARG A 205 12.80 0.13 -11.19
C ARG A 205 12.46 -0.58 -12.50
N TYR A 206 13.46 -0.75 -13.34
CA TYR A 206 13.40 -1.54 -14.56
C TYR A 206 12.72 -2.89 -14.29
N GLY A 207 11.62 -3.17 -14.98
CA GLY A 207 10.91 -4.45 -14.87
C GLY A 207 9.74 -4.48 -13.88
N GLN A 208 9.42 -3.42 -13.16
CA GLN A 208 8.18 -3.38 -12.37
C GLN A 208 6.93 -3.43 -13.26
N ASP A 209 6.99 -2.92 -14.50
CA ASP A 209 5.94 -3.09 -15.50
C ASP A 209 5.62 -4.57 -15.75
N ALA A 210 6.65 -5.40 -15.82
CA ALA A 210 6.50 -6.82 -16.08
C ALA A 210 5.85 -7.56 -14.90
N LEU A 211 6.04 -7.04 -13.66
CA LEU A 211 5.44 -7.61 -12.46
C LEU A 211 3.97 -7.22 -12.32
N PHE A 212 3.59 -6.01 -12.77
CA PHE A 212 2.25 -5.50 -12.56
C PHE A 212 1.36 -5.54 -13.81
N GLY A 213 1.93 -5.80 -14.98
CA GLY A 213 1.20 -5.96 -16.24
C GLY A 213 0.37 -4.75 -16.68
N ARG A 214 0.61 -3.59 -16.07
CA ARG A 214 -0.08 -2.34 -16.35
C ARG A 214 0.93 -1.25 -16.67
N ASP A 215 0.66 -0.52 -17.74
CA ASP A 215 1.26 0.78 -17.96
C ASP A 215 0.58 1.76 -17.01
N TYR A 216 1.24 2.09 -15.90
CA TYR A 216 0.70 3.02 -14.90
C TYR A 216 0.66 4.48 -15.40
N GLY A 217 0.84 4.70 -16.70
CA GLY A 217 0.79 6.03 -17.29
C GLY A 217 1.84 6.99 -16.73
N ALA A 218 2.74 6.47 -15.92
CA ALA A 218 3.83 7.22 -15.37
C ALA A 218 4.73 7.64 -16.53
N SER A 219 4.62 8.88 -16.94
CA SER A 219 5.56 9.46 -17.90
C SER A 219 6.93 9.44 -17.24
N ILE A 220 7.78 8.52 -17.67
CA ILE A 220 9.20 8.59 -17.35
C ILE A 220 9.65 9.94 -17.91
N ASP A 221 9.98 10.86 -17.02
CA ASP A 221 10.58 12.11 -17.42
C ASP A 221 11.97 11.76 -17.98
N PRO A 222 12.19 11.88 -19.30
CA PRO A 222 13.48 11.56 -19.90
C PRO A 222 14.60 12.50 -19.41
N THR A 223 14.24 13.59 -18.72
CA THR A 223 15.20 14.49 -18.07
C THR A 223 15.52 14.08 -16.64
N ASN A 224 14.87 13.02 -16.11
CA ASN A 224 15.08 12.51 -14.77
C ASN A 224 15.94 11.22 -14.81
N PRO A 225 17.26 11.32 -14.67
CA PRO A 225 18.17 10.18 -14.78
C PRO A 225 17.96 9.12 -13.70
N ASN A 226 17.24 9.46 -12.64
CA ASN A 226 16.96 8.58 -11.50
C ASN A 226 15.66 7.78 -11.63
N ASN A 227 14.94 7.95 -12.72
CA ASN A 227 13.66 7.28 -12.98
C ASN A 227 12.63 7.45 -11.83
N PHE A 228 12.53 8.63 -11.27
CA PHE A 228 11.47 8.95 -10.32
C PHE A 228 10.14 9.12 -11.05
N VAL A 229 9.11 8.54 -10.49
CA VAL A 229 7.73 8.61 -11.01
C VAL A 229 6.81 9.15 -9.93
N ASN A 230 5.90 10.04 -10.33
CA ASN A 230 4.82 10.49 -9.49
C ASN A 230 3.59 9.62 -9.78
N LEU A 231 3.07 8.94 -8.75
CA LEU A 231 1.91 8.06 -8.86
C LEU A 231 0.57 8.77 -8.64
N LYS A 232 0.54 10.09 -8.44
CA LYS A 232 -0.71 10.86 -8.34
C LYS A 232 -1.64 10.58 -9.52
N GLY A 233 -2.91 10.32 -9.21
CA GLY A 233 -3.93 9.96 -10.20
C GLY A 233 -3.92 8.51 -10.64
N ASN A 234 -2.99 7.70 -10.13
CA ASN A 234 -2.96 6.26 -10.40
C ASN A 234 -3.65 5.47 -9.29
N GLU A 235 -4.08 4.28 -9.64
CA GLU A 235 -4.66 3.31 -8.71
C GLU A 235 -3.57 2.64 -7.85
N ALA A 236 -3.96 2.16 -6.67
CA ALA A 236 -3.10 1.31 -5.86
C ALA A 236 -2.87 -0.05 -6.56
N PRO A 237 -1.67 -0.62 -6.48
CA PRO A 237 -1.40 -1.92 -7.05
C PRO A 237 -2.22 -3.03 -6.34
N TYR A 238 -2.50 -4.11 -7.09
CA TYR A 238 -3.22 -5.30 -6.61
C TYR A 238 -4.68 -5.06 -6.17
N THR A 239 -5.30 -4.01 -6.64
CA THR A 239 -6.71 -3.69 -6.39
C THR A 239 -7.54 -3.97 -7.64
N PRO A 240 -8.27 -5.08 -7.73
CA PRO A 240 -9.15 -5.34 -8.87
C PRO A 240 -10.37 -4.42 -8.84
N ASP A 241 -10.70 -3.77 -9.96
CA ASP A 241 -11.88 -2.90 -10.09
C ASP A 241 -13.20 -3.65 -9.89
N LEU A 242 -13.20 -4.93 -10.19
CA LEU A 242 -14.37 -5.80 -10.07
C LEU A 242 -13.97 -7.18 -9.57
N ALA A 243 -14.64 -7.62 -8.51
CA ALA A 243 -14.57 -8.99 -8.03
C ALA A 243 -15.98 -9.55 -7.86
N PHE A 244 -16.19 -10.81 -8.19
CA PHE A 244 -17.47 -11.46 -7.95
C PHE A 244 -17.31 -12.95 -7.69
N THR A 245 -18.31 -13.50 -7.00
CA THR A 245 -18.48 -14.94 -6.81
C THR A 245 -19.94 -15.30 -7.00
N ILE A 246 -20.20 -16.40 -7.69
CA ILE A 246 -21.51 -17.03 -7.79
C ILE A 246 -21.35 -18.48 -7.39
N ARG A 247 -22.14 -18.92 -6.44
CA ARG A 247 -22.15 -20.29 -5.94
C ARG A 247 -23.57 -20.87 -6.00
N PHE A 248 -23.71 -22.02 -6.62
CA PHE A 248 -24.93 -22.80 -6.61
C PHE A 248 -24.69 -24.09 -5.82
N GLU A 249 -25.63 -24.42 -4.93
CA GLU A 249 -25.65 -25.65 -4.15
C GLU A 249 -27.01 -26.34 -4.32
N HIS A 250 -27.00 -27.67 -4.42
CA HIS A 250 -28.22 -28.45 -4.39
C HIS A 250 -28.06 -29.64 -3.43
N THR A 251 -29.02 -29.79 -2.53
CA THR A 251 -29.05 -30.87 -1.55
C THR A 251 -30.07 -31.91 -1.99
N TYR A 252 -29.61 -33.12 -2.34
CA TYR A 252 -30.46 -34.26 -2.62
C TYR A 252 -30.76 -35.02 -1.34
N ARG A 253 -32.06 -35.21 -1.05
CA ARG A 253 -32.50 -36.10 0.05
C ARG A 253 -32.82 -37.46 -0.53
N LEU A 254 -31.94 -38.42 -0.32
CA LEU A 254 -32.17 -39.81 -0.73
C LEU A 254 -32.90 -40.54 0.39
N GLN A 255 -34.04 -41.16 0.08
CA GLN A 255 -34.75 -42.05 1.01
C GLN A 255 -33.83 -43.24 1.31
N ASN A 256 -33.52 -43.50 2.58
CA ASN A 256 -32.68 -44.58 3.10
C ASN A 256 -31.14 -44.46 2.98
N LEU A 257 -30.62 -43.30 2.66
CA LEU A 257 -29.18 -43.05 2.73
C LEU A 257 -28.89 -41.84 3.59
N SER A 258 -27.87 -41.93 4.45
CA SER A 258 -27.37 -40.78 5.20
C SER A 258 -26.82 -39.73 4.24
N LEU A 259 -26.96 -38.46 4.59
CA LEU A 259 -26.53 -37.29 3.83
C LEU A 259 -25.12 -37.49 3.26
N ILE A 260 -24.96 -37.46 1.93
CA ILE A 260 -23.70 -37.30 1.28
C ILE A 260 -23.59 -35.82 0.89
N HIS A 261 -22.69 -35.10 1.54
CA HIS A 261 -22.27 -33.79 1.09
C HIS A 261 -21.27 -33.96 -0.06
N ILE A 262 -21.64 -33.46 -1.22
CA ILE A 262 -20.71 -33.30 -2.34
C ILE A 262 -20.32 -31.85 -2.42
#